data_6f39baf297bfdba5c601afe74b99117a
#
_entry.id   6f39baf297bfdba5c601afe74b99117a
#
_cell.length_a   1.000
_cell.length_b   1.000
_cell.length_c   1.000
_cell.angle_alpha   90.00
_cell.angle_beta   90.00
_cell.angle_gamma   90.00
#
_symmetry.space_group_name_H-M   'P 1'
#
loop_
_entity.id
_entity.type
_entity.pdbx_description
1 polymer ?
#
loop_
_entity_poly.entity_id
_entity_poly.type
_entity_poly.pdbx_seq_one_letter_code
_entity_poly.pdbx_strand_id
1 'polypeptide(L)'
;QRESEESTEIRPAPKPAELEYQPEAIYIPIEDDDPTEMPDDGFAAVSNEEEPELPETESIEDIIAKCFPEDKSYNIELDRLLPLRSPIFTDGGELSELSSSIARMGITEPLLARSAGNGEYEILSGNRRRAVAEQLMWVKVPCRIGDGKLITDEYARRIIVETNRQRFPELTLSEQIRVSAVLGERAEKELGITSEQSELFNRLNALEQEFLLMLDSGAVSIADAETLCGIQERSVLLNVLKQHPEMNLTSGNIR
;
A
#
# COMPACT_ATOMS: atom_id res chain seq x y z
N GLN A 1 -47.64 -2.03 58.82
CA GLN A 1 -46.86 -1.31 57.81
C GLN A 1 -45.82 -2.29 57.30
N ARG A 2 -46.03 -2.84 56.10
CA ARG A 2 -45.11 -3.69 55.34
C ARG A 2 -44.78 -2.93 54.07
N GLU A 3 -43.57 -2.44 53.94
CA GLU A 3 -43.01 -1.94 52.73
C GLU A 3 -42.57 -3.15 51.87
N SER A 4 -43.11 -3.24 50.67
CA SER A 4 -42.79 -4.22 49.66
C SER A 4 -41.55 -3.74 48.89
N GLU A 5 -40.46 -4.46 48.99
CA GLU A 5 -39.28 -4.28 48.12
C GLU A 5 -39.59 -4.81 46.73
N GLU A 6 -39.64 -3.92 45.80
CA GLU A 6 -39.79 -4.20 44.36
C GLU A 6 -38.41 -4.50 43.80
N SER A 7 -38.11 -5.79 43.61
CA SER A 7 -36.87 -6.26 42.96
C SER A 7 -36.94 -5.96 41.46
N THR A 8 -36.17 -4.99 41.00
CA THR A 8 -36.01 -4.70 39.58
C THR A 8 -35.14 -5.78 38.93
N GLU A 9 -35.75 -6.73 38.25
CA GLU A 9 -35.07 -7.70 37.38
C GLU A 9 -34.39 -6.96 36.21
N ILE A 10 -33.06 -6.88 36.24
CA ILE A 10 -32.25 -6.41 35.13
C ILE A 10 -32.28 -7.49 34.05
N ARG A 11 -33.03 -7.27 32.97
CA ARG A 11 -32.98 -8.11 31.79
C ARG A 11 -31.56 -8.05 31.19
N PRO A 12 -30.94 -9.20 30.91
CA PRO A 12 -29.64 -9.21 30.20
C PRO A 12 -29.83 -8.60 28.80
N ALA A 13 -28.82 -7.81 28.38
CA ALA A 13 -28.76 -7.23 27.05
C ALA A 13 -28.88 -8.33 25.98
N PRO A 14 -29.58 -8.10 24.86
CA PRO A 14 -29.65 -9.06 23.77
C PRO A 14 -28.22 -9.32 23.25
N LYS A 15 -27.89 -10.61 23.11
CA LYS A 15 -26.66 -11.03 22.44
C LYS A 15 -26.63 -10.41 21.04
N PRO A 16 -25.44 -9.95 20.54
CA PRO A 16 -25.30 -9.55 19.16
C PRO A 16 -25.82 -10.69 18.26
N ALA A 17 -26.72 -10.36 17.34
CA ALA A 17 -27.17 -11.32 16.36
C ALA A 17 -25.93 -11.89 15.67
N GLU A 18 -25.73 -13.21 15.77
CA GLU A 18 -24.82 -13.94 14.90
C GLU A 18 -25.32 -13.69 13.48
N LEU A 19 -24.58 -12.86 12.73
CA LEU A 19 -24.76 -12.73 11.29
C LEU A 19 -24.42 -14.11 10.73
N GLU A 20 -25.46 -14.90 10.43
CA GLU A 20 -25.32 -16.09 9.61
C GLU A 20 -24.71 -15.63 8.28
N TYR A 21 -23.41 -15.89 8.14
CA TYR A 21 -22.66 -15.72 6.90
C TYR A 21 -23.29 -16.61 5.84
N GLN A 22 -24.08 -16.01 4.95
CA GLN A 22 -24.54 -16.67 3.72
C GLN A 22 -23.48 -16.41 2.64
N PRO A 23 -22.74 -17.44 2.19
CA PRO A 23 -21.65 -17.26 1.21
C PRO A 23 -22.14 -17.06 -0.23
N GLU A 24 -23.37 -16.68 -0.44
CA GLU A 24 -23.88 -16.25 -1.74
C GLU A 24 -23.66 -14.74 -1.94
N ALA A 25 -22.40 -14.29 -1.76
CA ALA A 25 -21.99 -13.02 -2.31
C ALA A 25 -22.21 -13.07 -3.83
N ILE A 26 -22.87 -12.07 -4.38
CA ILE A 26 -23.17 -11.91 -5.80
C ILE A 26 -21.88 -12.13 -6.58
N TYR A 27 -21.68 -13.37 -7.05
CA TYR A 27 -20.64 -13.74 -7.98
C TYR A 27 -20.97 -13.07 -9.30
N ILE A 28 -20.24 -12.02 -9.65
CA ILE A 28 -20.25 -11.52 -11.03
C ILE A 28 -19.51 -12.62 -11.81
N PRO A 29 -20.18 -13.31 -12.77
CA PRO A 29 -19.52 -14.35 -13.55
C PRO A 29 -18.48 -13.65 -14.44
N ILE A 30 -17.24 -13.65 -13.97
CA ILE A 30 -16.08 -13.40 -14.78
C ILE A 30 -15.75 -14.77 -15.34
N GLU A 31 -15.67 -14.91 -16.65
CA GLU A 31 -15.27 -16.15 -17.30
C GLU A 31 -14.01 -16.69 -16.63
N ASP A 32 -14.01 -17.97 -16.24
CA ASP A 32 -12.88 -18.65 -15.58
C ASP A 32 -11.74 -18.89 -16.59
N ASP A 33 -11.19 -17.83 -17.16
CA ASP A 33 -9.93 -17.90 -17.89
C ASP A 33 -8.81 -18.05 -16.86
N ASP A 34 -8.20 -19.22 -16.82
CA ASP A 34 -7.05 -19.51 -15.96
C ASP A 34 -5.88 -18.61 -16.42
N PRO A 35 -5.34 -17.73 -15.56
CA PRO A 35 -4.21 -16.86 -15.92
C PRO A 35 -2.93 -17.66 -16.23
N THR A 36 -2.92 -18.99 -16.07
CA THR A 36 -1.80 -19.85 -16.51
C THR A 36 -1.68 -19.94 -18.03
N GLU A 37 -2.70 -19.52 -18.81
CA GLU A 37 -2.62 -19.39 -20.27
C GLU A 37 -2.06 -18.03 -20.74
N MET A 38 -1.77 -17.12 -19.82
CA MET A 38 -0.97 -15.94 -20.19
C MET A 38 0.43 -16.42 -20.58
N PRO A 39 0.95 -15.99 -21.76
CA PRO A 39 2.28 -16.40 -22.17
C PRO A 39 3.26 -16.09 -21.03
N ASP A 40 4.05 -17.10 -20.65
CA ASP A 40 5.18 -16.96 -19.76
C ASP A 40 6.21 -16.06 -20.46
N ASP A 41 5.99 -14.75 -20.37
CA ASP A 41 6.90 -13.74 -20.86
C ASP A 41 8.09 -13.74 -19.92
N GLY A 42 8.94 -14.77 -20.12
CA GLY A 42 10.12 -15.01 -19.33
C GLY A 42 10.80 -13.70 -18.97
N PHE A 43 10.91 -13.46 -17.67
CA PHE A 43 11.68 -12.36 -17.11
C PHE A 43 13.14 -12.62 -17.47
N ALA A 44 13.50 -12.27 -18.72
CA ALA A 44 14.89 -12.17 -19.11
C ALA A 44 15.47 -11.00 -18.29
N ALA A 45 16.51 -11.28 -17.52
CA ALA A 45 17.27 -10.26 -16.82
C ALA A 45 17.54 -9.10 -17.80
N VAL A 46 17.00 -7.93 -17.49
CA VAL A 46 17.08 -6.73 -18.32
C VAL A 46 18.56 -6.39 -18.44
N SER A 47 19.13 -6.66 -19.61
CA SER A 47 20.37 -6.04 -20.06
C SER A 47 20.11 -4.54 -20.14
N ASN A 48 21.08 -3.72 -19.72
CA ASN A 48 21.11 -2.26 -19.71
C ASN A 48 20.63 -1.66 -21.08
N GLU A 49 19.34 -1.68 -21.33
CA GLU A 49 18.70 -0.83 -22.30
C GLU A 49 18.20 0.38 -21.52
N GLU A 50 18.49 1.57 -22.03
CA GLU A 50 18.09 2.85 -21.44
C GLU A 50 16.61 2.78 -21.07
N GLU A 51 16.30 2.92 -19.78
CA GLU A 51 14.91 2.98 -19.31
C GLU A 51 14.21 4.12 -20.04
N PRO A 52 13.03 3.91 -20.62
CA PRO A 52 12.33 4.96 -21.35
C PRO A 52 12.01 6.10 -20.35
N GLU A 53 12.58 7.28 -20.61
CA GLU A 53 12.24 8.48 -19.85
C GLU A 53 10.73 8.71 -19.94
N LEU A 54 10.07 8.74 -18.78
CA LEU A 54 8.63 8.97 -18.71
C LEU A 54 8.33 10.42 -19.09
N PRO A 55 7.43 10.68 -20.03
CA PRO A 55 6.97 12.03 -20.27
C PRO A 55 6.23 12.54 -19.02
N GLU A 56 6.74 13.61 -18.41
CA GLU A 56 6.20 14.23 -17.19
C GLU A 56 4.73 14.67 -17.31
N THR A 57 4.17 14.62 -18.51
CA THR A 57 2.87 15.17 -18.90
C THR A 57 1.76 14.15 -19.10
N GLU A 58 2.05 12.83 -19.07
CA GLU A 58 0.99 11.81 -19.23
C GLU A 58 0.01 11.84 -18.05
N SER A 59 -1.29 11.87 -18.34
CA SER A 59 -2.34 11.74 -17.32
C SER A 59 -2.35 10.32 -16.73
N ILE A 60 -2.91 10.17 -15.52
CA ILE A 60 -3.03 8.83 -14.91
C ILE A 60 -3.93 7.93 -15.74
N GLU A 61 -4.96 8.49 -16.36
CA GLU A 61 -5.88 7.78 -17.23
C GLU A 61 -5.14 7.20 -18.46
N ASP A 62 -4.24 7.99 -19.06
CA ASP A 62 -3.43 7.55 -20.19
C ASP A 62 -2.45 6.44 -19.78
N ILE A 63 -1.82 6.59 -18.61
CA ILE A 63 -0.91 5.58 -18.04
C ILE A 63 -1.67 4.27 -17.79
N ILE A 64 -2.85 4.34 -17.15
CA ILE A 64 -3.66 3.16 -16.88
C ILE A 64 -4.13 2.52 -18.19
N ALA A 65 -4.59 3.31 -19.17
CA ALA A 65 -5.01 2.79 -20.46
C ALA A 65 -3.87 2.09 -21.21
N LYS A 66 -2.66 2.63 -21.12
CA LYS A 66 -1.46 2.06 -21.73
C LYS A 66 -0.99 0.78 -21.02
N CYS A 67 -0.98 0.79 -19.68
CA CYS A 67 -0.48 -0.32 -18.88
C CYS A 67 -1.50 -1.45 -18.71
N PHE A 68 -2.79 -1.12 -18.81
CA PHE A 68 -3.91 -2.06 -18.67
C PHE A 68 -4.85 -1.93 -19.88
N PRO A 69 -4.37 -2.29 -21.09
CA PRO A 69 -5.11 -2.05 -22.34
C PRO A 69 -6.42 -2.82 -22.41
N GLU A 70 -6.52 -3.95 -21.71
CA GLU A 70 -7.74 -4.75 -21.64
C GLU A 70 -8.54 -4.39 -20.40
N ASP A 71 -9.81 -4.10 -20.55
CA ASP A 71 -10.74 -3.91 -19.42
C ASP A 71 -11.23 -5.26 -18.87
N LYS A 72 -10.32 -6.24 -18.86
CA LYS A 72 -10.57 -7.60 -18.39
C LYS A 72 -10.07 -7.75 -16.96
N SER A 73 -10.90 -8.35 -16.12
CA SER A 73 -10.55 -8.69 -14.74
C SER A 73 -10.42 -10.20 -14.59
N TYR A 74 -9.41 -10.62 -13.83
CA TYR A 74 -9.11 -12.01 -13.52
C TYR A 74 -9.31 -12.27 -12.04
N ASN A 75 -9.78 -13.46 -11.67
CA ASN A 75 -9.87 -13.88 -10.28
C ASN A 75 -8.53 -14.47 -9.83
N ILE A 76 -7.73 -13.68 -9.13
CA ILE A 76 -6.40 -14.06 -8.65
C ILE A 76 -6.48 -14.56 -7.20
N GLU A 77 -5.77 -15.65 -6.89
CA GLU A 77 -5.63 -16.18 -5.55
C GLU A 77 -4.87 -15.17 -4.65
N LEU A 78 -5.37 -15.00 -3.40
CA LEU A 78 -4.81 -14.00 -2.48
C LEU A 78 -3.35 -14.26 -2.11
N ASP A 79 -2.92 -15.52 -2.07
CA ASP A 79 -1.54 -15.94 -1.80
C ASP A 79 -0.57 -15.61 -2.94
N ARG A 80 -1.08 -15.40 -4.16
CA ARG A 80 -0.29 -14.94 -5.32
C ARG A 80 -0.16 -13.43 -5.40
N LEU A 81 -0.88 -12.69 -4.56
CA LEU A 81 -0.87 -11.23 -4.54
C LEU A 81 0.13 -10.71 -3.50
N LEU A 82 1.22 -10.15 -3.98
CA LEU A 82 2.30 -9.63 -3.16
C LEU A 82 2.13 -8.11 -2.93
N PRO A 83 2.43 -7.61 -1.73
CA PRO A 83 2.55 -6.18 -1.53
C PRO A 83 3.79 -5.64 -2.26
N LEU A 84 3.79 -4.35 -2.57
CA LEU A 84 4.97 -3.68 -3.13
C LEU A 84 6.17 -3.84 -2.19
N ARG A 85 7.35 -4.17 -2.72
CA ARG A 85 8.59 -4.37 -1.94
C ARG A 85 9.00 -3.13 -1.12
N SER A 86 8.77 -1.95 -1.66
CA SER A 86 9.00 -0.67 -0.99
C SER A 86 7.69 0.12 -0.96
N PRO A 87 6.86 -0.06 0.08
CA PRO A 87 5.57 0.60 0.14
C PRO A 87 5.74 2.12 0.24
N ILE A 88 4.96 2.85 -0.56
CA ILE A 88 4.92 4.32 -0.52
C ILE A 88 4.00 4.76 0.61
N PHE A 89 2.87 4.07 0.77
CA PHE A 89 1.88 4.33 1.80
C PHE A 89 1.91 3.23 2.86
N THR A 90 1.74 3.62 4.09
CA THR A 90 1.52 2.69 5.19
C THR A 90 0.08 2.18 5.13
N ASP A 91 -0.11 0.87 5.24
CA ASP A 91 -1.43 0.25 5.26
C ASP A 91 -2.09 0.47 6.64
N GLY A 92 -2.30 1.74 6.97
CA GLY A 92 -2.96 2.16 8.19
C GLY A 92 -4.40 2.62 7.93
N GLY A 93 -5.24 2.46 8.92
CA GLY A 93 -6.60 2.97 8.93
C GLY A 93 -7.65 1.91 9.16
N GLU A 94 -8.78 2.39 9.64
CA GLU A 94 -9.93 1.55 9.95
C GLU A 94 -10.51 0.93 8.68
N LEU A 95 -10.76 -0.38 8.71
CA LEU A 95 -11.28 -1.17 7.60
C LEU A 95 -12.75 -1.55 7.78
N SER A 96 -13.39 -1.17 8.88
CA SER A 96 -14.73 -1.63 9.26
C SER A 96 -15.81 -1.25 8.24
N GLU A 97 -15.81 0.01 7.77
CA GLU A 97 -16.76 0.47 6.75
C GLU A 97 -16.51 -0.23 5.41
N LEU A 98 -15.24 -0.33 5.00
CA LEU A 98 -14.85 -1.03 3.77
C LEU A 98 -15.19 -2.52 3.86
N SER A 99 -14.96 -3.16 5.01
CA SER A 99 -15.31 -4.56 5.25
C SER A 99 -16.80 -4.79 5.14
N SER A 100 -17.62 -3.92 5.77
CA SER A 100 -19.07 -3.98 5.67
C SER A 100 -19.58 -3.79 4.23
N SER A 101 -18.92 -2.90 3.48
CA SER A 101 -19.24 -2.67 2.06
C SER A 101 -18.89 -3.88 1.20
N ILE A 102 -17.66 -4.41 1.33
CA ILE A 102 -17.20 -5.57 0.56
C ILE A 102 -18.00 -6.83 0.90
N ALA A 103 -18.33 -7.05 2.18
CA ALA A 103 -19.16 -8.19 2.59
C ALA A 103 -20.56 -8.15 1.95
N ARG A 104 -21.11 -6.96 1.71
CA ARG A 104 -22.45 -6.79 1.14
C ARG A 104 -22.48 -6.76 -0.38
N MET A 105 -21.52 -6.09 -1.01
CA MET A 105 -21.55 -5.79 -2.45
C MET A 105 -20.45 -6.49 -3.25
N GLY A 106 -19.53 -7.16 -2.58
CA GLY A 106 -18.31 -7.64 -3.21
C GLY A 106 -17.29 -6.51 -3.49
N ILE A 107 -16.20 -6.87 -4.15
CA ILE A 107 -15.22 -5.91 -4.66
C ILE A 107 -15.70 -5.41 -6.02
N THR A 108 -16.30 -4.23 -6.04
CA THR A 108 -16.86 -3.62 -7.25
C THR A 108 -15.83 -3.03 -8.19
N GLU A 109 -14.69 -2.60 -7.66
CA GLU A 109 -13.56 -2.09 -8.41
C GLU A 109 -12.39 -3.08 -8.28
N PRO A 110 -11.95 -3.76 -9.37
CA PRO A 110 -10.85 -4.70 -9.31
C PRO A 110 -9.56 -4.09 -8.79
N LEU A 111 -8.71 -4.90 -8.17
CA LEU A 111 -7.36 -4.49 -7.82
C LEU A 111 -6.54 -4.27 -9.09
N LEU A 112 -5.55 -3.37 -9.03
CA LEU A 112 -4.56 -3.24 -10.08
C LEU A 112 -3.28 -3.94 -9.64
N ALA A 113 -2.75 -4.82 -10.49
CA ALA A 113 -1.52 -5.56 -10.21
C ALA A 113 -0.67 -5.71 -11.49
N ARG A 114 0.63 -5.91 -11.31
CA ARG A 114 1.54 -6.27 -12.41
C ARG A 114 2.14 -7.66 -12.16
N SER A 115 2.54 -8.35 -13.21
CA SER A 115 3.25 -9.63 -13.07
C SER A 115 4.59 -9.44 -12.37
N ALA A 116 4.85 -10.26 -11.34
CA ALA A 116 6.13 -10.32 -10.63
C ALA A 116 6.97 -11.56 -11.02
N GLY A 117 6.48 -12.34 -12.02
CA GLY A 117 7.07 -13.62 -12.41
C GLY A 117 6.55 -14.80 -11.58
N ASN A 118 6.78 -16.02 -12.05
CA ASN A 118 6.40 -17.27 -11.36
C ASN A 118 4.90 -17.38 -10.99
N GLY A 119 4.02 -16.68 -11.70
CA GLY A 119 2.58 -16.66 -11.40
C GLY A 119 2.20 -15.82 -10.17
N GLU A 120 3.10 -14.97 -9.70
CA GLU A 120 2.87 -14.00 -8.64
C GLU A 120 2.63 -12.61 -9.23
N TYR A 121 1.89 -11.77 -8.50
CA TYR A 121 1.50 -10.45 -8.94
C TYR A 121 1.72 -9.42 -7.83
N GLU A 122 2.37 -8.30 -8.15
CA GLU A 122 2.59 -7.20 -7.24
C GLU A 122 1.46 -6.19 -7.32
N ILE A 123 0.83 -5.88 -6.18
CA ILE A 123 -0.34 -4.98 -6.12
C ILE A 123 0.12 -3.54 -6.26
N LEU A 124 -0.47 -2.81 -7.23
CA LEU A 124 -0.27 -1.39 -7.44
C LEU A 124 -1.39 -0.54 -6.81
N SER A 125 -2.62 -1.06 -6.80
CA SER A 125 -3.76 -0.41 -6.14
C SER A 125 -4.71 -1.45 -5.57
N GLY A 126 -5.23 -1.19 -4.36
CA GLY A 126 -6.23 -2.04 -3.71
C GLY A 126 -5.75 -2.86 -2.52
N ASN A 127 -4.60 -2.54 -1.90
CA ASN A 127 -4.09 -3.23 -0.69
C ASN A 127 -5.14 -3.30 0.43
N ARG A 128 -5.92 -2.24 0.67
CA ARG A 128 -7.00 -2.26 1.67
C ARG A 128 -8.12 -3.25 1.30
N ARG A 129 -8.49 -3.35 0.01
CA ARG A 129 -9.47 -4.32 -0.51
C ARG A 129 -8.95 -5.76 -0.35
N ARG A 130 -7.67 -5.98 -0.64
CA ARG A 130 -7.01 -7.27 -0.38
C ARG A 130 -7.06 -7.64 1.10
N ALA A 131 -6.66 -6.72 1.99
CA ALA A 131 -6.66 -6.96 3.43
C ALA A 131 -8.06 -7.30 3.96
N VAL A 132 -9.10 -6.63 3.47
CA VAL A 132 -10.48 -6.96 3.82
C VAL A 132 -10.89 -8.33 3.29
N ALA A 133 -10.55 -8.66 2.05
CA ALA A 133 -10.84 -9.98 1.47
C ALA A 133 -10.17 -11.10 2.28
N GLU A 134 -8.94 -10.89 2.76
CA GLU A 134 -8.22 -11.81 3.64
C GLU A 134 -8.93 -11.98 5.00
N GLN A 135 -9.39 -10.88 5.62
CA GLN A 135 -10.21 -10.92 6.85
C GLN A 135 -11.53 -11.66 6.65
N LEU A 136 -12.14 -11.54 5.47
CA LEU A 136 -13.36 -12.26 5.10
C LEU A 136 -13.10 -13.70 4.62
N MET A 137 -11.86 -14.16 4.69
CA MET A 137 -11.42 -15.52 4.27
C MET A 137 -11.75 -15.84 2.81
N TRP A 138 -11.71 -14.85 1.94
CA TRP A 138 -11.85 -15.07 0.51
C TRP A 138 -10.60 -15.77 -0.04
N VAL A 139 -10.78 -16.63 -1.03
CA VAL A 139 -9.67 -17.33 -1.68
C VAL A 139 -9.12 -16.54 -2.86
N LYS A 140 -10.01 -15.86 -3.61
CA LYS A 140 -9.67 -15.12 -4.83
C LYS A 140 -10.31 -13.74 -4.81
N VAL A 141 -9.68 -12.80 -5.51
CA VAL A 141 -10.19 -11.43 -5.68
C VAL A 141 -10.05 -10.97 -7.13
N PRO A 142 -10.97 -10.10 -7.61
CA PRO A 142 -10.89 -9.58 -8.97
C PRO A 142 -9.71 -8.63 -9.12
N CYS A 143 -8.85 -8.87 -10.12
CA CYS A 143 -7.69 -8.06 -10.43
C CYS A 143 -7.63 -7.73 -11.93
N ARG A 144 -7.25 -6.51 -12.28
CA ARG A 144 -6.75 -6.18 -13.62
C ARG A 144 -5.24 -6.35 -13.60
N ILE A 145 -4.72 -7.11 -14.56
CA ILE A 145 -3.29 -7.38 -14.64
C ILE A 145 -2.70 -6.51 -15.76
N GLY A 146 -1.74 -5.69 -15.38
CA GLY A 146 -1.02 -4.86 -16.33
C GLY A 146 0.13 -5.60 -16.99
N ASP A 147 0.50 -5.16 -18.21
CA ASP A 147 1.64 -5.70 -18.93
C ASP A 147 2.94 -5.44 -18.14
N GLY A 148 3.55 -6.51 -17.62
CA GLY A 148 4.77 -6.44 -16.82
C GLY A 148 5.98 -5.87 -17.57
N LYS A 149 5.99 -5.90 -18.91
CA LYS A 149 7.04 -5.28 -19.74
C LYS A 149 6.89 -3.76 -19.81
N LEU A 150 5.66 -3.26 -19.69
CA LEU A 150 5.36 -1.83 -19.75
C LEU A 150 5.40 -1.16 -18.37
N ILE A 151 5.16 -1.91 -17.29
CA ILE A 151 5.08 -1.36 -15.94
C ILE A 151 6.44 -1.51 -15.25
N THR A 152 7.35 -0.58 -15.53
CA THR A 152 8.60 -0.42 -14.78
C THR A 152 8.32 -0.07 -13.31
N ASP A 153 9.34 -0.11 -12.45
CA ASP A 153 9.20 0.28 -11.03
C ASP A 153 8.79 1.75 -10.89
N GLU A 154 9.23 2.60 -11.80
CA GLU A 154 8.85 4.02 -11.84
C GLU A 154 7.37 4.18 -12.21
N TYR A 155 6.88 3.52 -13.25
CA TYR A 155 5.45 3.51 -13.58
C TYR A 155 4.60 2.93 -12.45
N ALA A 156 5.04 1.85 -11.82
CA ALA A 156 4.36 1.26 -10.68
C ALA A 156 4.20 2.27 -9.54
N ARG A 157 5.27 2.96 -9.14
CA ARG A 157 5.25 4.00 -8.10
C ARG A 157 4.32 5.15 -8.48
N ARG A 158 4.36 5.61 -9.74
CA ARG A 158 3.49 6.67 -10.23
C ARG A 158 2.02 6.25 -10.18
N ILE A 159 1.65 5.06 -10.64
CA ILE A 159 0.29 4.52 -10.54
C ILE A 159 -0.16 4.51 -9.07
N ILE A 160 0.69 4.04 -8.15
CA ILE A 160 0.37 3.98 -6.73
C ILE A 160 0.09 5.38 -6.16
N VAL A 161 0.94 6.35 -6.44
CA VAL A 161 0.78 7.73 -5.95
C VAL A 161 -0.49 8.36 -6.52
N GLU A 162 -0.68 8.27 -7.82
CA GLU A 162 -1.81 8.91 -8.51
C GLU A 162 -3.16 8.29 -8.12
N THR A 163 -3.24 6.97 -7.93
CA THR A 163 -4.48 6.30 -7.48
C THR A 163 -4.80 6.53 -5.99
N ASN A 164 -3.90 7.18 -5.24
CA ASN A 164 -4.08 7.50 -3.82
C ASN A 164 -4.05 9.00 -3.51
N ARG A 165 -4.27 9.87 -4.50
CA ARG A 165 -4.26 11.34 -4.32
C ARG A 165 -5.20 11.85 -3.23
N GLN A 166 -6.32 11.17 -3.01
CA GLN A 166 -7.26 11.50 -1.94
C GLN A 166 -6.65 11.41 -0.54
N ARG A 167 -5.51 10.73 -0.38
CA ARG A 167 -4.77 10.63 0.89
C ARG A 167 -3.82 11.80 1.15
N PHE A 168 -3.52 12.63 0.16
CA PHE A 168 -2.50 13.67 0.27
C PHE A 168 -2.69 14.61 1.46
N PRO A 169 -3.91 15.01 1.86
CA PRO A 169 -4.09 15.87 3.04
C PRO A 169 -3.73 15.21 4.38
N GLU A 170 -3.61 13.88 4.42
CA GLU A 170 -3.44 13.09 5.65
C GLU A 170 -2.15 12.26 5.65
N LEU A 171 -1.20 12.57 4.74
CA LEU A 171 0.05 11.83 4.64
C LEU A 171 0.90 11.98 5.89
N THR A 172 1.43 10.87 6.38
CA THR A 172 2.50 10.90 7.39
C THR A 172 3.79 11.48 6.81
N LEU A 173 4.76 11.81 7.64
CA LEU A 173 6.03 12.38 7.16
C LEU A 173 6.77 11.38 6.25
N SER A 174 6.80 10.10 6.60
CA SER A 174 7.41 9.06 5.75
C SER A 174 6.72 8.94 4.40
N GLU A 175 5.40 9.01 4.37
CA GLU A 175 4.61 8.98 3.13
C GLU A 175 4.86 10.24 2.29
N GLN A 176 4.92 11.44 2.91
CA GLN A 176 5.26 12.68 2.20
C GLN A 176 6.63 12.60 1.53
N ILE A 177 7.63 12.05 2.23
CA ILE A 177 8.98 11.83 1.68
C ILE A 177 8.92 10.92 0.45
N ARG A 178 8.22 9.80 0.53
CA ARG A 178 8.09 8.83 -0.57
C ARG A 178 7.30 9.39 -1.75
N VAL A 179 6.18 10.06 -1.47
CA VAL A 179 5.34 10.71 -2.50
C VAL A 179 6.09 11.84 -3.19
N SER A 180 6.81 12.69 -2.42
CA SER A 180 7.63 13.77 -2.98
C SER A 180 8.64 13.25 -3.99
N ALA A 181 9.33 12.16 -3.68
CA ALA A 181 10.31 11.56 -4.58
C ALA A 181 9.69 11.04 -5.89
N VAL A 182 8.42 10.60 -5.88
CA VAL A 182 7.70 10.17 -7.08
C VAL A 182 7.17 11.35 -7.89
N LEU A 183 6.71 12.41 -7.20
CA LEU A 183 6.17 13.61 -7.85
C LEU A 183 7.25 14.50 -8.49
N GLY A 184 8.51 14.42 -8.00
CA GLY A 184 9.61 15.26 -8.47
C GLY A 184 9.28 16.76 -8.36
N GLU A 185 9.43 17.50 -9.45
CA GLU A 185 9.16 18.95 -9.49
C GLU A 185 7.70 19.33 -9.15
N ARG A 186 6.75 18.41 -9.30
CA ARG A 186 5.34 18.63 -8.94
C ARG A 186 5.09 18.61 -7.44
N ALA A 187 6.03 18.08 -6.64
CA ALA A 187 5.85 17.87 -5.19
C ALA A 187 5.55 19.18 -4.45
N GLU A 188 6.24 20.28 -4.77
CA GLU A 188 6.03 21.57 -4.12
C GLU A 188 4.58 22.03 -4.25
N LYS A 189 4.04 21.95 -5.46
CA LYS A 189 2.67 22.39 -5.76
C LYS A 189 1.62 21.43 -5.18
N GLU A 190 1.84 20.12 -5.32
CA GLU A 190 0.83 19.11 -5.00
C GLU A 190 0.77 18.77 -3.50
N LEU A 191 1.91 18.82 -2.80
CA LEU A 191 1.98 18.61 -1.36
C LEU A 191 1.98 19.93 -0.55
N GLY A 192 2.12 21.08 -1.22
CA GLY A 192 2.19 22.37 -0.55
C GLY A 192 3.47 22.55 0.28
N ILE A 193 4.57 21.93 -0.13
CA ILE A 193 5.88 22.00 0.55
C ILE A 193 6.77 23.06 -0.10
N THR A 194 7.78 23.52 0.65
CA THR A 194 8.79 24.46 0.10
C THR A 194 9.86 23.71 -0.68
N SER A 195 10.63 24.43 -1.54
CA SER A 195 11.79 23.87 -2.25
C SER A 195 12.81 23.28 -1.29
N GLU A 196 13.06 23.94 -0.15
CA GLU A 196 13.97 23.44 0.89
C GLU A 196 13.48 22.10 1.47
N GLN A 197 12.17 21.97 1.70
CA GLN A 197 11.56 20.72 2.16
C GLN A 197 11.62 19.64 1.09
N SER A 198 11.42 19.99 -0.18
CA SER A 198 11.54 19.05 -1.30
C SER A 198 12.97 18.48 -1.40
N GLU A 199 13.98 19.34 -1.31
CA GLU A 199 15.38 18.89 -1.30
C GLU A 199 15.70 18.00 -0.09
N LEU A 200 15.20 18.36 1.09
CA LEU A 200 15.35 17.54 2.29
C LEU A 200 14.69 16.16 2.11
N PHE A 201 13.47 16.11 1.62
CA PHE A 201 12.73 14.86 1.38
C PHE A 201 13.45 13.96 0.37
N ASN A 202 14.02 14.55 -0.68
CA ASN A 202 14.84 13.80 -1.64
C ASN A 202 16.06 13.13 -0.97
N ARG A 203 16.73 13.81 -0.03
CA ARG A 203 17.83 13.20 0.74
C ARG A 203 17.32 12.11 1.68
N LEU A 204 16.23 12.35 2.41
CA LEU A 204 15.66 11.39 3.36
C LEU A 204 15.07 10.15 2.68
N ASN A 205 14.63 10.26 1.42
CA ASN A 205 14.11 9.12 0.65
C ASN A 205 15.13 7.99 0.44
N ALA A 206 16.43 8.27 0.62
CA ALA A 206 17.48 7.27 0.58
C ALA A 206 17.55 6.39 1.84
N LEU A 207 16.76 6.71 2.89
CA LEU A 207 16.70 5.93 4.11
C LEU A 207 15.82 4.69 3.93
N GLU A 208 16.16 3.64 4.67
CA GLU A 208 15.38 2.42 4.80
C GLU A 208 14.01 2.72 5.43
N GLN A 209 13.01 1.90 5.10
CA GLN A 209 11.62 2.09 5.55
C GLN A 209 11.50 2.19 7.07
N GLU A 210 12.28 1.41 7.81
CA GLU A 210 12.28 1.39 9.26
C GLU A 210 12.66 2.75 9.86
N PHE A 211 13.66 3.44 9.32
CA PHE A 211 14.04 4.77 9.78
C PHE A 211 12.96 5.82 9.45
N LEU A 212 12.31 5.71 8.30
CA LEU A 212 11.20 6.59 7.95
C LEU A 212 10.00 6.40 8.89
N LEU A 213 9.68 5.16 9.28
CA LEU A 213 8.64 4.90 10.27
C LEU A 213 9.01 5.41 11.67
N MET A 214 10.31 5.46 12.01
CA MET A 214 10.78 6.08 13.26
C MET A 214 10.59 7.60 13.25
N LEU A 215 10.64 8.26 12.09
CA LEU A 215 10.25 9.67 11.95
C LEU A 215 8.77 9.88 12.27
N ASP A 216 7.88 9.04 11.74
CA ASP A 216 6.44 9.12 11.98
C ASP A 216 6.08 8.95 13.46
N SER A 217 6.78 8.04 14.15
CA SER A 217 6.59 7.82 15.59
C SER A 217 7.27 8.87 16.48
N GLY A 218 8.12 9.74 15.93
CA GLY A 218 8.94 10.69 16.66
C GLY A 218 10.13 10.07 17.40
N ALA A 219 10.44 8.78 17.17
CA ALA A 219 11.59 8.10 17.76
C ALA A 219 12.92 8.60 17.18
N VAL A 220 12.90 9.18 15.99
CA VAL A 220 14.03 9.83 15.33
C VAL A 220 13.60 11.24 14.92
N SER A 221 14.43 12.25 15.18
CA SER A 221 14.20 13.61 14.68
C SER A 221 14.65 13.75 13.21
N ILE A 222 14.15 14.77 12.52
CA ILE A 222 14.58 15.08 11.14
C ILE A 222 16.09 15.32 11.08
N ALA A 223 16.68 16.02 12.08
CA ALA A 223 18.11 16.29 12.13
C ALA A 223 18.95 15.01 12.32
N ASP A 224 18.45 14.07 13.11
CA ASP A 224 19.09 12.77 13.28
C ASP A 224 18.97 11.92 12.00
N ALA A 225 17.82 11.97 11.33
CA ALA A 225 17.61 11.32 10.04
C ALA A 225 18.54 11.86 8.95
N GLU A 226 18.79 13.17 8.89
CA GLU A 226 19.81 13.75 7.99
C GLU A 226 21.22 13.22 8.31
N THR A 227 21.54 13.04 9.58
CA THR A 227 22.82 12.42 9.99
C THR A 227 22.92 10.97 9.53
N LEU A 228 21.81 10.21 9.63
CA LEU A 228 21.72 8.83 9.14
C LEU A 228 21.95 8.72 7.63
N CYS A 229 21.54 9.72 6.83
CA CYS A 229 21.83 9.73 5.40
C CYS A 229 23.33 9.67 5.08
N GLY A 230 24.20 10.17 5.95
CA GLY A 230 25.66 10.13 5.81
C GLY A 230 26.31 8.81 6.20
N ILE A 231 25.58 7.86 6.79
CA ILE A 231 26.12 6.58 7.27
C ILE A 231 26.05 5.53 6.16
N GLN A 232 27.18 4.85 5.89
CA GLN A 232 27.24 3.81 4.86
C GLN A 232 26.65 2.46 5.31
N GLU A 233 26.84 2.10 6.59
CA GLU A 233 26.43 0.80 7.13
C GLU A 233 25.16 0.88 7.99
N ARG A 234 24.12 1.55 7.49
CA ARG A 234 22.83 1.72 8.20
C ARG A 234 22.15 0.42 8.55
N SER A 235 22.33 -0.62 7.75
CA SER A 235 21.79 -1.96 8.02
C SER A 235 22.32 -2.57 9.32
N VAL A 236 23.57 -2.31 9.67
CA VAL A 236 24.15 -2.74 10.96
C VAL A 236 23.46 -2.00 12.11
N LEU A 237 23.28 -0.70 11.97
CA LEU A 237 22.57 0.12 12.96
C LEU A 237 21.13 -0.35 13.16
N LEU A 238 20.41 -0.66 12.08
CA LEU A 238 19.05 -1.23 12.17
C LEU A 238 19.03 -2.55 12.93
N ASN A 239 20.01 -3.43 12.71
CA ASN A 239 20.11 -4.69 13.44
C ASN A 239 20.35 -4.47 14.94
N VAL A 240 21.21 -3.51 15.30
CA VAL A 240 21.43 -3.13 16.69
C VAL A 240 20.17 -2.60 17.35
N LEU A 241 19.43 -1.72 16.66
CA LEU A 241 18.17 -1.18 17.16
C LEU A 241 17.08 -2.25 17.35
N LYS A 242 17.00 -3.23 16.43
CA LYS A 242 16.08 -4.37 16.58
C LYS A 242 16.39 -5.23 17.81
N GLN A 243 17.67 -5.31 18.21
CA GLN A 243 18.10 -6.04 19.40
C GLN A 243 17.95 -5.20 20.69
N HIS A 244 18.01 -3.89 20.57
CA HIS A 244 17.97 -2.93 21.68
C HIS A 244 16.92 -1.84 21.43
N PRO A 245 15.63 -2.18 21.51
CA PRO A 245 14.54 -1.22 21.22
C PRO A 245 14.45 -0.06 22.22
N GLU A 246 15.15 -0.15 23.35
CA GLU A 246 15.29 0.91 24.35
C GLU A 246 16.29 2.01 23.95
N MET A 247 17.10 1.79 22.91
CA MET A 247 18.06 2.78 22.44
C MET A 247 17.37 3.88 21.63
N ASN A 248 17.55 5.11 22.06
CA ASN A 248 17.13 6.28 21.29
C ASN A 248 18.25 6.68 20.32
N LEU A 249 17.89 6.85 19.05
CA LEU A 249 18.78 7.41 18.05
C LEU A 249 18.85 8.92 18.22
N THR A 250 19.99 9.39 18.68
CA THR A 250 20.33 10.82 18.71
C THR A 250 21.63 11.04 17.98
N SER A 251 21.82 12.23 17.41
CA SER A 251 23.08 12.60 16.71
C SER A 251 24.35 12.35 17.54
N GLY A 252 24.21 12.27 18.88
CA GLY A 252 25.31 11.95 19.80
C GLY A 252 25.64 10.46 19.88
N ASN A 253 24.67 9.57 19.62
CA ASN A 253 24.82 8.11 19.68
C ASN A 253 25.09 7.49 18.30
N ILE A 254 24.90 8.27 17.24
CA ILE A 254 25.07 7.84 15.84
C ILE A 254 26.54 8.01 15.38
N ARG A 255 27.33 8.80 16.09
CA ARG A 255 28.78 8.99 15.85
C ARG A 255 29.57 8.00 16.66
#